data_15ddce32eeb4f5c94165b64d613fea9d
#
_entry.id   15ddce32eeb4f5c94165b64d613fea9d
#
_cell.length_a   1.000
_cell.length_b   1.000
_cell.length_c   1.000
_cell.angle_alpha   90.00
_cell.angle_beta   90.00
_cell.angle_gamma   90.00
#
_symmetry.space_group_name_H-M   'P 1'
#
loop_
_entity.id
_entity.type
_entity.pdbx_description
1 polymer ?
#
loop_
_entity_poly.entity_id
_entity_poly.type
_entity_poly.pdbx_seq_one_letter_code
_entity_poly.pdbx_strand_id
1 'polypeptide(L)'
;GLEIAAESVLRPDAFFVAARDADLFERIYSQRPDGVFTKSLNNGGERLSLINARGDVLERVEYDDKAPWPQSADGKSASLERISPSASSVHAHNWAPSNLTATFDRTPSGTPGKLNSVYQQ
;
A
#
# COMPACT_ATOMS: atom_id res chain seq x y z
N GLY A 1 4.64 13.17 -5.92
CA GLY A 1 5.11 12.23 -4.90
C GLY A 1 4.91 12.72 -3.49
N LEU A 2 5.31 11.90 -2.56
CA LEU A 2 5.30 12.23 -1.14
C LEU A 2 6.74 12.30 -0.64
N GLU A 3 7.07 13.38 0.05
CA GLU A 3 8.37 13.53 0.69
C GLU A 3 8.20 13.36 2.20
N ILE A 4 8.97 12.43 2.77
CA ILE A 4 8.98 12.21 4.21
C ILE A 4 9.99 13.17 4.84
N ALA A 5 9.62 13.83 5.94
CA ALA A 5 10.47 14.82 6.59
C ALA A 5 11.84 14.22 6.95
N ALA A 6 12.91 15.01 6.75
CA ALA A 6 14.30 14.54 6.85
C ALA A 6 14.67 13.94 8.22
N GLU A 7 14.02 14.36 9.28
CA GLU A 7 14.29 13.88 10.64
C GLU A 7 13.32 12.80 11.11
N SER A 8 12.48 12.31 10.21
CA SER A 8 11.53 11.25 10.52
C SER A 8 12.27 9.94 10.78
N VAL A 9 11.84 9.22 11.80
CA VAL A 9 12.39 7.91 12.15
C VAL A 9 11.27 6.90 12.12
N LEU A 10 11.44 5.84 11.31
CA LEU A 10 10.55 4.69 11.32
C LEU A 10 11.26 3.56 12.07
N ARG A 11 10.72 3.22 13.23
CA ARG A 11 11.31 2.16 14.06
C ARG A 11 11.06 0.79 13.43
N PRO A 12 11.89 -0.23 13.77
CA PRO A 12 11.59 -1.59 13.34
C PRO A 12 10.17 -2.00 13.74
N ASP A 13 9.49 -2.71 12.85
CA ASP A 13 8.12 -3.17 13.03
C ASP A 13 7.06 -2.06 13.13
N ALA A 14 7.44 -0.83 12.83
CA ALA A 14 6.51 0.30 12.73
C ALA A 14 6.03 0.48 11.29
N PHE A 15 4.98 1.27 11.14
CA PHE A 15 4.34 1.50 9.85
C PHE A 15 4.19 2.99 9.58
N PHE A 16 4.39 3.38 8.32
CA PHE A 16 4.10 4.73 7.83
C PHE A 16 2.97 4.60 6.82
N VAL A 17 1.87 5.29 7.06
CA VAL A 17 0.70 5.26 6.19
C VAL A 17 0.58 6.59 5.47
N ALA A 18 0.54 6.56 4.15
CA ALA A 18 0.28 7.72 3.32
C ALA A 18 -1.09 7.57 2.66
N ALA A 19 -1.86 8.65 2.63
CA ALA A 19 -3.17 8.68 2.00
C ALA A 19 -3.31 9.93 1.12
N ARG A 20 -4.16 9.84 0.13
CA ARG A 20 -4.46 11.00 -0.71
C ARG A 20 -5.42 11.96 -0.01
N ASP A 21 -6.42 11.44 0.69
CA ASP A 21 -7.44 12.22 1.39
C ASP A 21 -7.45 11.77 2.86
N ALA A 22 -6.86 12.58 3.73
CA ALA A 22 -6.71 12.24 5.13
C ALA A 22 -8.06 12.12 5.86
N ASP A 23 -9.02 12.97 5.53
CA ASP A 23 -10.32 12.97 6.18
C ASP A 23 -11.15 11.75 5.78
N LEU A 24 -11.12 11.39 4.50
CA LEU A 24 -11.78 10.18 4.02
C LEU A 24 -11.15 8.94 4.62
N PHE A 25 -9.83 8.89 4.66
CA PHE A 25 -9.09 7.78 5.28
C PHE A 25 -9.49 7.59 6.75
N GLU A 26 -9.57 8.70 7.52
CA GLU A 26 -9.97 8.63 8.92
C GLU A 26 -11.41 8.14 9.09
N ARG A 27 -12.32 8.56 8.20
CA ARG A 27 -13.70 8.08 8.24
C ARG A 27 -13.81 6.58 7.99
N ILE A 28 -12.95 6.03 7.12
CA ILE A 28 -12.99 4.61 6.76
C ILE A 28 -12.29 3.77 7.83
N TYR A 29 -11.10 4.19 8.27
CA TYR A 29 -10.22 3.34 9.07
C TYR A 29 -10.10 3.78 10.53
N SER A 30 -10.72 4.88 10.93
CA SER A 30 -10.70 5.43 12.29
C SER A 30 -9.29 5.74 12.79
N GLN A 31 -8.40 6.13 11.86
CA GLN A 31 -7.03 6.57 12.17
C GLN A 31 -6.60 7.61 11.16
N ARG A 32 -5.67 8.49 11.59
CA ARG A 32 -5.08 9.48 10.67
C ARG A 32 -3.90 8.86 9.94
N PRO A 33 -3.70 9.18 8.64
CA PRO A 33 -2.47 8.78 7.97
C PRO A 33 -1.28 9.60 8.47
N ASP A 34 -0.08 9.06 8.27
CA ASP A 34 1.16 9.74 8.65
C ASP A 34 1.58 10.79 7.62
N GLY A 35 1.14 10.65 6.40
CA GLY A 35 1.43 11.60 5.32
C GLY A 35 0.32 11.63 4.30
N VAL A 36 0.35 12.67 3.45
CA VAL A 36 -0.66 12.88 2.40
C VAL A 36 0.05 13.12 1.07
N PHE A 37 -0.42 12.47 0.03
CA PHE A 37 0.06 12.72 -1.32
C PHE A 37 -1.06 13.36 -2.16
N THR A 38 -0.67 14.02 -3.27
CA THR A 38 -1.61 14.90 -4.00
C THR A 38 -2.21 14.29 -5.26
N LYS A 39 -1.55 13.28 -5.86
CA LYS A 39 -2.01 12.67 -7.11
C LYS A 39 -2.60 11.29 -6.86
N SER A 40 -3.59 10.91 -7.64
CA SER A 40 -4.15 9.55 -7.60
C SER A 40 -3.15 8.55 -8.17
N LEU A 41 -3.16 7.33 -7.63
CA LEU A 41 -2.47 6.21 -8.24
C LEU A 41 -3.23 5.79 -9.51
N ASN A 42 -2.48 5.35 -10.52
CA ASN A 42 -3.07 4.93 -11.78
C ASN A 42 -3.76 3.57 -11.63
N ASN A 43 -5.02 3.47 -12.01
CA ASN A 43 -5.79 2.23 -11.91
C ASN A 43 -5.26 1.13 -12.83
N GLY A 44 -4.71 1.49 -13.98
CA GLY A 44 -4.20 0.51 -14.94
C GLY A 44 -2.80 0.00 -14.65
N GLY A 45 -2.16 0.54 -13.62
CA GLY A 45 -0.80 0.16 -13.24
C GLY A 45 0.13 1.36 -13.17
N GLU A 46 1.10 1.29 -12.29
CA GLU A 46 2.07 2.36 -12.08
C GLU A 46 3.30 1.82 -11.37
N ARG A 47 4.43 2.47 -11.59
CA ARG A 47 5.63 2.18 -10.82
C ARG A 47 5.67 3.07 -9.58
N LEU A 48 5.77 2.44 -8.41
CA LEU A 48 6.00 3.12 -7.15
C LEU A 48 7.40 2.77 -6.66
N SER A 49 8.15 3.78 -6.25
CA SER A 49 9.51 3.58 -5.75
C SER A 49 9.68 4.28 -4.41
N LEU A 50 10.33 3.60 -3.48
CA LEU A 50 10.79 4.19 -2.24
C LEU A 50 12.28 4.53 -2.43
N ILE A 51 12.62 5.80 -2.32
CA ILE A 51 13.99 6.26 -2.54
C ILE A 51 14.52 6.95 -1.28
N ASN A 52 15.84 6.86 -1.09
CA ASN A 52 16.50 7.58 0.01
C ASN A 52 16.90 9.00 -0.43
N ALA A 53 17.52 9.76 0.48
CA ALA A 53 17.92 11.14 0.22
C ALA A 53 18.98 11.27 -0.87
N ARG A 54 19.71 10.19 -1.18
CA ARG A 54 20.72 10.16 -2.25
C ARG A 54 20.14 9.78 -3.60
N GLY A 55 18.84 9.43 -3.65
CA GLY A 55 18.20 9.00 -4.88
C GLY A 55 18.29 7.50 -5.14
N ASP A 56 18.85 6.73 -4.22
CA ASP A 56 18.91 5.26 -4.36
C ASP A 56 17.52 4.65 -4.17
N VAL A 57 17.16 3.72 -5.04
CA VAL A 57 15.88 2.99 -4.93
C VAL A 57 16.02 1.89 -3.88
N LEU A 58 15.27 2.01 -2.79
CA LEU A 58 15.26 1.03 -1.71
C LEU A 58 14.27 -0.09 -1.95
N GLU A 59 13.09 0.25 -2.48
CA GLU A 59 12.04 -0.70 -2.82
C GLU A 59 11.30 -0.19 -4.05
N ARG A 60 10.76 -1.12 -4.83
CA ARG A 60 10.01 -0.78 -6.03
C ARG A 60 8.92 -1.81 -6.27
N VAL A 61 7.77 -1.33 -6.72
CA VAL A 61 6.71 -2.18 -7.24
C VAL A 61 6.17 -1.53 -8.52
N GLU A 62 5.89 -2.35 -9.52
CA GLU A 62 5.24 -1.93 -10.75
C GLU A 62 3.99 -2.79 -10.88
N TYR A 63 2.92 -2.36 -10.23
CA TYR A 63 1.67 -3.11 -10.21
C TYR A 63 0.89 -2.92 -11.51
N ASP A 64 -0.01 -3.87 -11.79
CA ASP A 64 -0.85 -3.86 -12.98
C ASP A 64 -2.26 -4.35 -12.60
N ASP A 65 -3.24 -4.04 -13.43
CA ASP A 65 -4.61 -4.49 -13.25
C ASP A 65 -4.91 -5.80 -14.00
N LYS A 66 -3.88 -6.38 -14.62
CA LYS A 66 -3.99 -7.62 -15.44
C LYS A 66 -3.17 -8.74 -14.84
N ALA A 67 -3.55 -9.97 -15.19
CA ALA A 67 -2.77 -11.14 -14.78
C ALA A 67 -1.31 -11.00 -15.21
N PRO A 68 -0.34 -11.47 -14.41
CA PRO A 68 -0.49 -12.30 -13.21
C PRO A 68 -0.81 -11.54 -11.91
N TRP A 69 -1.06 -10.22 -11.97
CA TRP A 69 -1.40 -9.44 -10.80
C TRP A 69 -2.81 -9.77 -10.31
N PRO A 70 -3.07 -9.75 -8.98
CA PRO A 70 -4.39 -10.04 -8.44
C PRO A 70 -5.44 -9.03 -8.91
N GLN A 71 -6.52 -9.52 -9.50
CA GLN A 71 -7.55 -8.65 -10.07
C GLN A 71 -8.61 -8.23 -9.07
N SER A 72 -8.76 -8.91 -7.95
CA SER A 72 -9.71 -8.52 -6.90
C SER A 72 -9.37 -7.19 -6.23
N ALA A 73 -8.12 -6.70 -6.39
CA ALA A 73 -7.73 -5.38 -5.93
C ALA A 73 -8.09 -4.27 -6.93
N ASP A 74 -8.57 -4.64 -8.12
CA ASP A 74 -8.96 -3.68 -9.14
C ASP A 74 -10.44 -3.30 -8.99
N GLY A 75 -10.69 -2.29 -8.14
CA GLY A 75 -12.02 -1.75 -7.95
C GLY A 75 -13.01 -2.67 -7.23
N LYS A 76 -12.56 -3.78 -6.64
CA LYS A 76 -13.42 -4.77 -5.99
C LYS A 76 -13.27 -4.77 -4.47
N SER A 77 -12.86 -3.68 -3.90
CA SER A 77 -12.72 -3.40 -2.46
C SER A 77 -11.53 -4.05 -1.77
N ALA A 78 -10.89 -5.07 -2.35
CA ALA A 78 -9.68 -5.64 -1.77
C ALA A 78 -8.49 -4.71 -1.98
N SER A 79 -7.60 -4.62 -1.00
CA SER A 79 -6.32 -3.95 -1.17
C SER A 79 -5.28 -4.92 -1.73
N LEU A 80 -4.31 -4.40 -2.47
CA LEU A 80 -3.17 -5.19 -2.94
C LEU A 80 -2.12 -5.23 -1.83
N GLU A 81 -1.81 -6.41 -1.33
CA GLU A 81 -0.94 -6.58 -0.18
C GLU A 81 0.28 -7.44 -0.50
N ARG A 82 1.45 -7.00 -0.02
CA ARG A 82 2.69 -7.77 -0.15
C ARG A 82 2.65 -8.96 0.83
N ILE A 83 3.03 -10.14 0.34
CA ILE A 83 2.97 -11.37 1.13
C ILE A 83 4.16 -11.47 2.08
N SER A 84 5.37 -11.40 1.55
CA SER A 84 6.59 -11.55 2.34
C SER A 84 7.50 -10.33 2.16
N PRO A 85 7.85 -9.62 3.24
CA PRO A 85 8.79 -8.49 3.14
C PRO A 85 10.22 -8.92 2.82
N SER A 86 10.56 -10.19 3.01
CA SER A 86 11.89 -10.70 2.68
C SER A 86 12.02 -11.14 1.22
N ALA A 87 10.91 -11.32 0.51
CA ALA A 87 10.92 -11.63 -0.92
C ALA A 87 10.83 -10.34 -1.74
N SER A 88 11.21 -10.42 -3.01
CA SER A 88 11.22 -9.24 -3.89
C SER A 88 9.83 -8.64 -4.07
N SER A 89 9.75 -7.32 -4.02
CA SER A 89 8.52 -6.56 -4.26
C SER A 89 8.17 -6.43 -5.75
N VAL A 90 9.08 -6.81 -6.65
CA VAL A 90 8.86 -6.59 -8.10
C VAL A 90 8.06 -7.71 -8.76
N HIS A 91 7.90 -8.85 -8.11
CA HIS A 91 7.21 -10.01 -8.68
C HIS A 91 5.76 -10.11 -8.21
N ALA A 92 4.85 -10.26 -9.16
CA ALA A 92 3.41 -10.33 -8.86
C ALA A 92 3.05 -11.45 -7.89
N HIS A 93 3.80 -12.57 -7.90
CA HIS A 93 3.51 -13.69 -7.01
C HIS A 93 3.76 -13.39 -5.52
N ASN A 94 4.42 -12.27 -5.20
CA ASN A 94 4.60 -11.83 -3.81
C ASN A 94 3.50 -10.85 -3.36
N TRP A 95 2.47 -10.69 -4.16
CA TRP A 95 1.35 -9.80 -3.87
C TRP A 95 0.04 -10.57 -3.96
N ALA A 96 -0.91 -10.24 -3.09
CA ALA A 96 -2.22 -10.89 -3.06
C ALA A 96 -3.28 -9.86 -2.63
N PRO A 97 -4.55 -10.11 -2.95
CA PRO A 97 -5.62 -9.28 -2.40
C PRO A 97 -5.75 -9.55 -0.91
N SER A 98 -6.16 -8.52 -0.15
CA SER A 98 -6.40 -8.67 1.28
C SER A 98 -7.42 -9.78 1.55
N ASN A 99 -7.21 -10.51 2.67
CA ASN A 99 -8.13 -11.56 3.11
C ASN A 99 -9.40 -11.03 3.76
N LEU A 100 -9.41 -9.74 4.10
CA LEU A 100 -10.53 -9.15 4.79
C LEU A 100 -11.71 -8.98 3.83
N THR A 101 -12.87 -9.44 4.26
CA THR A 101 -14.11 -9.26 3.50
C THR A 101 -14.49 -7.78 3.56
N ALA A 102 -14.75 -7.19 2.39
CA ALA A 102 -15.28 -5.84 2.33
C ALA A 102 -16.69 -5.82 2.92
N THR A 103 -17.02 -4.71 3.58
CA THR A 103 -18.37 -4.53 4.09
C THR A 103 -19.34 -4.32 2.91
N PHE A 104 -20.61 -4.60 3.11
CA PHE A 104 -21.60 -4.46 2.03
C PHE A 104 -21.85 -3.00 1.63
N ASP A 105 -21.37 -2.04 2.39
CA ASP A 105 -21.41 -0.62 2.02
C ASP A 105 -20.24 -0.22 1.11
N ARG A 106 -19.45 -1.20 0.66
CA ARG A 106 -18.27 -1.05 -0.22
C ARG A 106 -17.11 -0.33 0.44
N THR A 107 -17.02 -0.34 1.76
CA THR A 107 -15.83 0.13 2.45
C THR A 107 -14.63 -0.70 2.01
N PRO A 108 -13.54 -0.09 1.54
CA PRO A 108 -12.36 -0.84 1.15
C PRO A 108 -11.81 -1.69 2.28
N SER A 109 -11.40 -2.91 1.98
CA SER A 109 -10.72 -3.76 2.94
C SER A 109 -9.22 -3.44 2.97
N GLY A 110 -8.55 -3.91 4.01
CA GLY A 110 -7.12 -3.68 4.17
C GLY A 110 -6.75 -3.54 5.63
N THR A 111 -5.44 -3.49 5.89
CA THR A 111 -4.90 -3.39 7.25
C THR A 111 -3.89 -2.25 7.38
N PRO A 112 -4.27 -0.99 7.07
CA PRO A 112 -3.32 0.12 7.16
C PRO A 112 -2.78 0.27 8.59
N GLY A 113 -1.46 0.43 8.71
CA GLY A 113 -0.80 0.56 10.00
C GLY A 113 -0.63 -0.76 10.76
N LYS A 114 -0.87 -1.90 10.12
CA LYS A 114 -0.74 -3.24 10.71
C LYS A 114 -0.09 -4.18 9.71
N LEU A 115 0.27 -5.38 10.17
CA LEU A 115 0.72 -6.42 9.26
C LEU A 115 -0.37 -6.71 8.23
N ASN A 116 0.05 -6.98 7.00
CA ASN A 116 -0.87 -7.36 5.94
C ASN A 116 -1.62 -8.65 6.30
N SER A 117 -2.86 -8.76 5.86
CA SER A 117 -3.68 -9.95 6.16
C SER A 117 -3.13 -11.21 5.51
N VAL A 118 -2.34 -11.06 4.46
CA VAL A 118 -1.71 -12.19 3.73
C VAL A 118 -0.26 -12.42 4.14
N TYR A 119 0.22 -11.76 5.21
CA TYR A 119 1.62 -11.77 5.62
C TYR A 119 2.14 -13.19 5.85
N GLN A 120 3.32 -13.46 5.29
CA GLN A 120 4.12 -14.67 5.51
C GLN A 120 5.58 -14.25 5.65
N GLN A 121 6.28 -14.93 6.54
CA GLN A 121 7.71 -14.69 6.70
C GLN A 121 8.52 -15.24 5.53
#